data_6c0e32f87a911d929dd2ed449597fdc2
#
_entry.id   6c0e32f87a911d929dd2ed449597fdc2
#
_cell.length_a   1.000
_cell.length_b   1.000
_cell.length_c   1.000
_cell.angle_alpha   90.00
_cell.angle_beta   90.00
_cell.angle_gamma   90.00
#
_symmetry.space_group_name_H-M   'P 1'
#
loop_
_entity.id
_entity.type
_entity.pdbx_description
1 polymer ?
#
loop_
_entity_poly.entity_id
_entity_poly.type
_entity_poly.pdbx_seq_one_letter_code
_entity_poly.pdbx_strand_id
1 'polypeptide(L)'
;MNKKIISSLLCGTMILGAASPVMAGVADDQKIALVGKSAGNAFFEVAAKSFQETVEAEGGTVEVVYPETATADAQIKVLDNLISQDFDAICIAANDVNALQAKLEEAMDAGIKVASFDSAPNKDSRQVFINQAGTVAVAQALMDAVLDITGGEGQWAILSATSQAANQNAWIDAMKKIMEEDDKYSKLELVEVAYGDDEPQKSTDQTAALLEKYPDLKVICAPTTVGIAAAAKYLQDNGSSCKLTGLGLPSEMIEYTGADDEHSCPYFYLWDMQGLGKLSAYATSALISEDITGAVDETFTAGDLGDYTITEADDGGTEIVLGEPMEFNSDNIEEMAKLY
;
A
#
# COMPACT_ATOMS: atom_id res chain seq x y z
N MET A 1 -2.30 40.35 72.22
CA MET A 1 -3.12 40.41 71.02
C MET A 1 -2.19 39.91 69.86
N ASN A 2 -2.28 38.63 69.57
CA ASN A 2 -1.48 37.99 68.53
C ASN A 2 -2.37 37.65 67.35
N LYS A 3 -2.14 38.30 66.21
CA LYS A 3 -2.77 37.94 64.91
C LYS A 3 -1.92 36.89 64.22
N LYS A 4 -2.48 35.68 64.08
CA LYS A 4 -1.90 34.63 63.25
C LYS A 4 -2.30 34.89 61.79
N ILE A 5 -1.33 35.01 60.92
CA ILE A 5 -1.48 35.05 59.45
C ILE A 5 -1.44 33.59 58.97
N ILE A 6 -2.58 33.12 58.40
CA ILE A 6 -2.66 31.82 57.74
C ILE A 6 -2.32 32.06 56.27
N SER A 7 -1.18 31.50 55.83
CA SER A 7 -0.79 31.46 54.41
C SER A 7 -1.38 30.21 53.77
N SER A 8 -2.35 30.39 52.90
CA SER A 8 -2.92 29.27 52.09
C SER A 8 -2.06 29.05 50.86
N LEU A 9 -1.40 27.92 50.87
CA LEU A 9 -0.67 27.40 49.69
C LEU A 9 -1.71 26.82 48.73
N LEU A 10 -1.93 27.47 47.58
CA LEU A 10 -2.69 26.90 46.47
C LEU A 10 -1.79 25.94 45.71
N CYS A 11 -1.97 24.63 45.92
CA CYS A 11 -1.40 23.58 45.13
C CYS A 11 -2.22 23.48 43.83
N GLY A 12 -1.71 24.07 42.75
CA GLY A 12 -2.26 23.87 41.41
C GLY A 12 -1.88 22.47 40.89
N THR A 13 -2.80 21.54 40.93
CA THR A 13 -2.70 20.27 40.23
C THR A 13 -2.82 20.53 38.74
N MET A 14 -1.71 20.47 37.99
CA MET A 14 -1.75 20.31 36.56
C MET A 14 -2.27 18.90 36.27
N ILE A 15 -3.50 18.80 35.80
CA ILE A 15 -4.06 17.59 35.20
C ILE A 15 -3.45 17.56 33.80
N LEU A 16 -2.41 16.72 33.60
CA LEU A 16 -2.08 16.26 32.26
C LEU A 16 -3.26 15.42 31.79
N GLY A 17 -4.09 16.01 30.94
CA GLY A 17 -5.09 15.28 30.21
C GLY A 17 -4.37 14.31 29.26
N ALA A 18 -4.34 13.03 29.62
CA ALA A 18 -4.11 11.99 28.63
C ALA A 18 -5.30 12.08 27.66
N ALA A 19 -5.05 12.47 26.41
CA ALA A 19 -6.04 12.35 25.36
C ALA A 19 -6.37 10.86 25.26
N SER A 20 -7.57 10.47 25.61
CA SER A 20 -8.06 9.11 25.35
C SER A 20 -8.25 9.00 23.84
N PRO A 21 -7.85 7.90 23.20
CA PRO A 21 -8.13 7.69 21.79
C PRO A 21 -9.65 7.77 21.57
N VAL A 22 -10.03 8.53 20.55
CA VAL A 22 -11.43 8.60 20.11
C VAL A 22 -11.75 7.28 19.41
N MET A 23 -12.83 6.62 19.80
CA MET A 23 -13.35 5.47 19.04
C MET A 23 -13.90 6.01 17.73
N ALA A 24 -13.19 5.76 16.63
CA ALA A 24 -13.73 6.01 15.31
C ALA A 24 -14.81 4.97 15.03
N GLY A 25 -16.07 5.36 15.25
CA GLY A 25 -17.21 4.62 14.72
C GLY A 25 -17.46 5.09 13.30
N VAL A 26 -17.81 4.18 12.41
CA VAL A 26 -18.43 4.57 11.14
C VAL A 26 -19.78 5.17 11.50
N ALA A 27 -20.06 6.43 11.17
CA ALA A 27 -21.35 7.03 11.48
C ALA A 27 -22.42 6.47 10.54
N ASP A 28 -23.63 6.28 11.06
CA ASP A 28 -24.82 5.96 10.26
C ASP A 28 -24.96 6.94 9.08
N ASP A 29 -25.35 6.41 7.92
CA ASP A 29 -25.65 7.17 6.70
C ASP A 29 -24.44 7.75 5.92
N GLN A 30 -23.18 7.47 6.28
CA GLN A 30 -22.02 7.89 5.46
C GLN A 30 -22.05 7.24 4.06
N LYS A 31 -21.76 8.03 3.03
CA LYS A 31 -21.64 7.57 1.64
C LYS A 31 -20.23 7.78 1.12
N ILE A 32 -19.50 6.69 0.92
CA ILE A 32 -18.07 6.70 0.58
C ILE A 32 -17.85 6.09 -0.79
N ALA A 33 -17.04 6.75 -1.62
CA ALA A 33 -16.51 6.16 -2.85
C ALA A 33 -15.12 5.58 -2.60
N LEU A 34 -14.92 4.30 -2.92
CA LEU A 34 -13.61 3.65 -2.92
C LEU A 34 -13.12 3.48 -4.35
N VAL A 35 -11.97 4.07 -4.69
CA VAL A 35 -11.42 4.07 -6.04
C VAL A 35 -10.12 3.28 -6.08
N GLY A 36 -10.13 2.12 -6.76
CA GLY A 36 -8.92 1.32 -7.01
C GLY A 36 -8.12 1.80 -8.21
N LYS A 37 -6.99 1.13 -8.51
CA LYS A 37 -6.10 1.49 -9.63
C LYS A 37 -6.62 1.05 -10.98
N SER A 38 -7.18 -0.16 -11.07
CA SER A 38 -7.72 -0.73 -12.31
C SER A 38 -8.71 -1.85 -12.01
N ALA A 39 -9.58 -2.15 -12.97
CA ALA A 39 -10.45 -3.30 -12.91
C ALA A 39 -9.66 -4.62 -13.08
N GLY A 40 -10.11 -5.69 -12.40
CA GLY A 40 -9.55 -7.03 -12.55
C GLY A 40 -8.24 -7.28 -11.80
N ASN A 41 -7.82 -6.37 -10.92
CA ASN A 41 -6.71 -6.60 -10.00
C ASN A 41 -7.25 -7.17 -8.68
N ALA A 42 -7.00 -8.45 -8.42
CA ALA A 42 -7.52 -9.16 -7.26
C ALA A 42 -7.10 -8.56 -5.91
N PHE A 43 -5.94 -7.90 -5.83
CA PHE A 43 -5.52 -7.16 -4.64
C PHE A 43 -6.56 -6.13 -4.21
N PHE A 44 -7.03 -5.31 -5.16
CA PHE A 44 -8.04 -4.29 -4.86
C PHE A 44 -9.42 -4.88 -4.56
N GLU A 45 -9.75 -6.04 -5.10
CA GLU A 45 -11.01 -6.73 -4.80
C GLU A 45 -11.05 -7.18 -3.33
N VAL A 46 -9.94 -7.73 -2.80
CA VAL A 46 -9.84 -8.14 -1.39
C VAL A 46 -9.93 -6.93 -0.45
N ALA A 47 -9.14 -5.88 -0.72
CA ALA A 47 -9.15 -4.67 0.10
C ALA A 47 -10.52 -3.96 0.06
N ALA A 48 -11.11 -3.83 -1.13
CA ALA A 48 -12.42 -3.20 -1.32
C ALA A 48 -13.54 -3.96 -0.60
N LYS A 49 -13.53 -5.29 -0.67
CA LYS A 49 -14.51 -6.11 0.05
C LYS A 49 -14.45 -5.85 1.55
N SER A 50 -13.24 -5.87 2.12
CA SER A 50 -13.07 -5.63 3.55
C SER A 50 -13.43 -4.19 3.95
N PHE A 51 -13.10 -3.20 3.11
CA PHE A 51 -13.52 -1.81 3.28
C PHE A 51 -15.05 -1.70 3.31
N GLN A 52 -15.71 -2.26 2.29
CA GLN A 52 -17.16 -2.22 2.15
C GLN A 52 -17.87 -2.90 3.34
N GLU A 53 -17.45 -4.13 3.69
CA GLU A 53 -18.02 -4.87 4.83
C GLU A 53 -17.88 -4.08 6.14
N THR A 54 -16.77 -3.36 6.34
CA THR A 54 -16.53 -2.54 7.53
C THR A 54 -17.48 -1.33 7.58
N VAL A 55 -17.62 -0.59 6.49
CA VAL A 55 -18.51 0.58 6.42
C VAL A 55 -19.98 0.16 6.54
N GLU A 56 -20.40 -0.90 5.84
CA GLU A 56 -21.79 -1.37 5.82
C GLU A 56 -22.23 -1.98 7.18
N ALA A 57 -21.28 -2.60 7.92
CA ALA A 57 -21.55 -3.14 9.26
C ALA A 57 -21.95 -2.04 10.27
N GLU A 58 -21.50 -0.81 10.04
CA GLU A 58 -21.76 0.35 10.88
C GLU A 58 -22.88 1.25 10.30
N GLY A 59 -23.53 0.85 9.21
CA GLY A 59 -24.70 1.55 8.65
C GLY A 59 -24.40 2.51 7.49
N GLY A 60 -23.14 2.66 7.07
CA GLY A 60 -22.76 3.46 5.90
C GLY A 60 -22.98 2.73 4.58
N THR A 61 -22.67 3.38 3.47
CA THR A 61 -22.74 2.83 2.10
C THR A 61 -21.45 3.08 1.35
N VAL A 62 -21.05 2.13 0.50
CA VAL A 62 -19.82 2.22 -0.31
C VAL A 62 -20.14 2.00 -1.78
N GLU A 63 -19.63 2.88 -2.64
CA GLU A 63 -19.53 2.65 -4.06
C GLU A 63 -18.08 2.32 -4.43
N VAL A 64 -17.82 1.08 -4.84
CA VAL A 64 -16.48 0.65 -5.29
C VAL A 64 -16.38 0.90 -6.79
N VAL A 65 -15.37 1.67 -7.20
CA VAL A 65 -15.18 2.06 -8.60
C VAL A 65 -13.76 1.74 -9.05
N TYR A 66 -13.65 1.10 -10.20
CA TYR A 66 -12.38 0.81 -10.85
C TYR A 66 -12.32 1.47 -12.23
N PRO A 67 -11.25 2.22 -12.55
CA PRO A 67 -10.99 2.64 -13.91
C PRO A 67 -10.67 1.43 -14.81
N GLU A 68 -10.91 1.53 -16.11
CA GLU A 68 -10.66 0.46 -17.07
C GLU A 68 -9.16 0.11 -17.19
N THR A 69 -8.29 1.11 -16.98
CA THR A 69 -6.83 0.99 -17.08
C THR A 69 -6.16 1.68 -15.89
N ALA A 70 -4.96 1.21 -15.52
CA ALA A 70 -4.14 1.76 -14.44
C ALA A 70 -3.46 3.09 -14.85
N THR A 71 -4.26 4.09 -15.25
CA THR A 71 -3.76 5.40 -15.68
C THR A 71 -4.46 6.55 -14.96
N ALA A 72 -3.75 7.66 -14.77
CA ALA A 72 -4.32 8.87 -14.18
C ALA A 72 -5.51 9.41 -14.98
N ASP A 73 -5.45 9.41 -16.32
CA ASP A 73 -6.54 9.86 -17.17
C ASP A 73 -7.83 9.07 -16.98
N ALA A 74 -7.71 7.76 -16.74
CA ALA A 74 -8.86 6.91 -16.44
C ALA A 74 -9.43 7.21 -15.05
N GLN A 75 -8.59 7.45 -14.05
CA GLN A 75 -9.02 7.86 -12.71
C GLN A 75 -9.65 9.26 -12.70
N ILE A 76 -9.13 10.22 -13.46
CA ILE A 76 -9.72 11.56 -13.58
C ILE A 76 -11.17 11.48 -14.06
N LYS A 77 -11.47 10.63 -15.04
CA LYS A 77 -12.86 10.42 -15.52
C LYS A 77 -13.77 9.84 -14.44
N VAL A 78 -13.24 8.96 -13.60
CA VAL A 78 -13.97 8.41 -12.44
C VAL A 78 -14.24 9.55 -11.44
N LEU A 79 -13.22 10.34 -11.09
CA LEU A 79 -13.35 11.46 -10.15
C LEU A 79 -14.33 12.52 -10.66
N ASP A 80 -14.34 12.87 -11.96
CA ASP A 80 -15.32 13.79 -12.56
C ASP A 80 -16.77 13.34 -12.29
N ASN A 81 -17.03 12.05 -12.37
CA ASN A 81 -18.35 11.50 -12.08
C ASN A 81 -18.68 11.52 -10.57
N LEU A 82 -17.72 11.19 -9.71
CA LEU A 82 -17.93 11.10 -8.26
C LEU A 82 -18.13 12.48 -7.63
N ILE A 83 -17.36 13.48 -8.02
CA ILE A 83 -17.47 14.87 -7.51
C ILE A 83 -18.85 15.48 -7.78
N SER A 84 -19.51 15.06 -8.85
CA SER A 84 -20.86 15.51 -9.19
C SER A 84 -21.98 14.83 -8.40
N GLN A 85 -21.63 13.89 -7.51
CA GLN A 85 -22.55 13.11 -6.68
C GLN A 85 -22.36 13.50 -5.20
N ASP A 86 -23.38 13.23 -4.39
CA ASP A 86 -23.35 13.53 -2.96
C ASP A 86 -22.60 12.43 -2.16
N PHE A 87 -21.25 12.38 -2.31
CA PHE A 87 -20.37 11.55 -1.46
C PHE A 87 -19.83 12.39 -0.31
N ASP A 88 -19.71 11.77 0.89
CA ASP A 88 -19.07 12.38 2.05
C ASP A 88 -17.55 12.27 1.96
N ALA A 89 -17.05 11.18 1.35
CA ALA A 89 -15.62 10.97 1.13
C ALA A 89 -15.30 10.17 -0.13
N ILE A 90 -14.06 10.37 -0.62
CA ILE A 90 -13.40 9.55 -1.62
C ILE A 90 -12.14 8.97 -0.99
N CYS A 91 -12.01 7.64 -0.96
CA CYS A 91 -10.80 6.93 -0.59
C CYS A 91 -10.18 6.35 -1.88
N ILE A 92 -8.96 6.76 -2.25
CA ILE A 92 -8.38 6.46 -3.56
C ILE A 92 -6.98 5.84 -3.48
N ALA A 93 -6.73 4.80 -4.29
CA ALA A 93 -5.39 4.33 -4.63
C ALA A 93 -4.92 5.01 -5.91
N ALA A 94 -4.00 5.98 -5.81
CA ALA A 94 -3.63 6.83 -6.92
C ALA A 94 -2.71 6.13 -7.94
N ASN A 95 -2.99 6.31 -9.24
CA ASN A 95 -2.13 5.83 -10.33
C ASN A 95 -0.95 6.76 -10.63
N ASP A 96 -1.02 8.00 -10.19
CA ASP A 96 0.02 9.01 -10.41
C ASP A 96 0.07 9.98 -9.23
N VAL A 97 1.27 10.42 -8.85
CA VAL A 97 1.47 11.30 -7.69
C VAL A 97 0.84 12.68 -7.90
N ASN A 98 0.94 13.24 -9.11
CA ASN A 98 0.61 14.65 -9.36
C ASN A 98 -0.60 14.87 -10.27
N ALA A 99 -0.83 13.96 -11.22
CA ALA A 99 -1.84 14.18 -12.26
C ALA A 99 -3.28 14.26 -11.73
N LEU A 100 -3.56 13.69 -10.55
CA LEU A 100 -4.87 13.72 -9.93
C LEU A 100 -5.12 14.98 -9.09
N GLN A 101 -4.09 15.81 -8.83
CA GLN A 101 -4.13 16.90 -7.86
C GLN A 101 -5.34 17.83 -8.06
N ALA A 102 -5.50 18.38 -9.25
CA ALA A 102 -6.57 19.35 -9.51
C ALA A 102 -7.97 18.78 -9.25
N LYS A 103 -8.18 17.49 -9.51
CA LYS A 103 -9.49 16.85 -9.29
C LYS A 103 -9.74 16.50 -7.83
N LEU A 104 -8.71 16.09 -7.10
CA LEU A 104 -8.84 15.81 -5.67
C LEU A 104 -8.98 17.10 -4.85
N GLU A 105 -8.29 18.19 -5.24
CA GLU A 105 -8.51 19.53 -4.67
C GLU A 105 -9.94 20.02 -4.95
N GLU A 106 -10.47 19.82 -6.17
CA GLU A 106 -11.87 20.14 -6.51
C GLU A 106 -12.86 19.37 -5.61
N ALA A 107 -12.59 18.09 -5.33
CA ALA A 107 -13.40 17.30 -4.40
C ALA A 107 -13.36 17.87 -2.98
N MET A 108 -12.18 18.22 -2.47
CA MET A 108 -12.03 18.84 -1.14
C MET A 108 -12.70 20.21 -1.06
N ASP A 109 -12.59 21.04 -2.11
CA ASP A 109 -13.26 22.33 -2.20
C ASP A 109 -14.81 22.20 -2.24
N ALA A 110 -15.32 21.07 -2.75
CA ALA A 110 -16.73 20.72 -2.69
C ALA A 110 -17.19 20.20 -1.32
N GLY A 111 -16.26 20.01 -0.37
CA GLY A 111 -16.54 19.51 0.98
C GLY A 111 -16.42 17.99 1.12
N ILE A 112 -16.02 17.28 0.07
CA ILE A 112 -15.78 15.84 0.09
C ILE A 112 -14.44 15.58 0.79
N LYS A 113 -14.43 14.69 1.81
CA LYS A 113 -13.17 14.27 2.45
C LYS A 113 -12.36 13.37 1.49
N VAL A 114 -11.04 13.55 1.46
CA VAL A 114 -10.15 12.75 0.60
C VAL A 114 -9.12 12.01 1.44
N ALA A 115 -9.23 10.68 1.46
CA ALA A 115 -8.21 9.78 1.95
C ALA A 115 -7.56 9.04 0.79
N SER A 116 -6.33 8.57 0.97
CA SER A 116 -5.71 7.65 0.02
C SER A 116 -5.25 6.39 0.72
N PHE A 117 -5.25 5.26 0.00
CA PHE A 117 -4.75 3.98 0.49
C PHE A 117 -3.86 3.32 -0.57
N ASP A 118 -3.02 2.36 -0.19
CA ASP A 118 -2.08 1.65 -1.06
C ASP A 118 -1.06 2.57 -1.76
N SER A 119 -1.50 3.57 -2.50
CA SER A 119 -0.64 4.53 -3.17
C SER A 119 -1.21 5.95 -3.07
N ALA A 120 -0.36 6.88 -2.65
CA ALA A 120 -0.75 8.25 -2.37
C ALA A 120 -0.62 9.16 -3.60
N PRO A 121 -1.61 10.04 -3.87
CA PRO A 121 -1.38 11.27 -4.62
C PRO A 121 -0.48 12.19 -3.79
N ASN A 122 -0.04 13.33 -4.33
CA ASN A 122 0.77 14.27 -3.54
C ASN A 122 0.02 14.77 -2.29
N LYS A 123 0.79 15.28 -1.32
CA LYS A 123 0.28 15.62 0.01
C LYS A 123 -0.85 16.65 0.03
N ASP A 124 -0.88 17.56 -0.95
CA ASP A 124 -1.87 18.62 -1.02
C ASP A 124 -3.22 18.12 -1.60
N SER A 125 -3.24 16.90 -2.10
CA SER A 125 -4.39 16.24 -2.73
C SER A 125 -5.13 15.26 -1.82
N ARG A 126 -4.74 15.15 -0.55
CA ARG A 126 -5.32 14.23 0.42
C ARG A 126 -5.24 14.79 1.83
N GLN A 127 -6.10 14.31 2.72
CA GLN A 127 -6.02 14.66 4.14
C GLN A 127 -5.13 13.66 4.91
N VAL A 128 -5.13 12.37 4.52
CA VAL A 128 -4.27 11.34 5.10
C VAL A 128 -4.04 10.20 4.10
N PHE A 129 -2.90 9.55 4.21
CA PHE A 129 -2.55 8.34 3.47
C PHE A 129 -2.59 7.12 4.39
N ILE A 130 -3.35 6.09 4.03
CA ILE A 130 -3.34 4.80 4.69
C ILE A 130 -2.33 3.91 3.97
N ASN A 131 -1.13 3.84 4.54
CA ASN A 131 0.01 3.13 4.00
C ASN A 131 0.02 1.70 4.52
N GLN A 132 0.09 0.74 3.63
CA GLN A 132 0.11 -0.69 3.94
C GLN A 132 1.35 -1.13 4.69
N ALA A 133 2.51 -0.53 4.38
CA ALA A 133 3.80 -0.76 5.03
C ALA A 133 4.77 0.38 4.71
N GLY A 134 5.71 0.65 5.60
CA GLY A 134 6.70 1.70 5.39
C GLY A 134 7.53 1.47 4.12
N THR A 135 7.75 2.52 3.32
CA THR A 135 8.48 2.46 2.04
C THR A 135 9.84 1.78 2.17
N VAL A 136 10.61 2.16 3.20
CA VAL A 136 11.95 1.59 3.44
C VAL A 136 11.86 0.13 3.89
N ALA A 137 10.86 -0.24 4.69
CA ALA A 137 10.67 -1.63 5.14
C ALA A 137 10.37 -2.57 3.97
N VAL A 138 9.49 -2.15 3.05
CA VAL A 138 9.21 -2.91 1.81
C VAL A 138 10.48 -3.03 0.95
N ALA A 139 11.18 -1.93 0.70
CA ALA A 139 12.39 -1.93 -0.10
C ALA A 139 13.49 -2.81 0.51
N GLN A 140 13.64 -2.78 1.83
CA GLN A 140 14.61 -3.60 2.57
C GLN A 140 14.29 -5.08 2.45
N ALA A 141 13.02 -5.49 2.64
CA ALA A 141 12.58 -6.87 2.50
C ALA A 141 12.86 -7.40 1.07
N LEU A 142 12.53 -6.61 0.04
CA LEU A 142 12.79 -6.97 -1.35
C LEU A 142 14.29 -7.07 -1.67
N MET A 143 15.12 -6.16 -1.16
CA MET A 143 16.56 -6.19 -1.37
C MET A 143 17.23 -7.36 -0.66
N ASP A 144 16.81 -7.69 0.56
CA ASP A 144 17.32 -8.85 1.28
C ASP A 144 16.92 -10.14 0.57
N ALA A 145 15.72 -10.23 -0.01
CA ALA A 145 15.29 -11.36 -0.82
C ALA A 145 16.13 -11.49 -2.11
N VAL A 146 16.37 -10.42 -2.83
CA VAL A 146 17.25 -10.44 -4.02
C VAL A 146 18.65 -10.89 -3.64
N LEU A 147 19.22 -10.40 -2.53
CA LEU A 147 20.55 -10.78 -2.05
C LEU A 147 20.63 -12.27 -1.73
N ASP A 148 19.65 -12.78 -1.00
CA ASP A 148 19.57 -14.20 -0.60
C ASP A 148 19.43 -15.13 -1.81
N ILE A 149 18.44 -14.87 -2.67
CA ILE A 149 18.12 -15.72 -3.82
C ILE A 149 19.25 -15.72 -4.87
N THR A 150 19.96 -14.59 -5.06
CA THR A 150 21.13 -14.53 -5.96
C THR A 150 22.37 -15.22 -5.38
N GLY A 151 22.36 -15.54 -4.08
CA GLY A 151 23.54 -16.00 -3.35
C GLY A 151 24.58 -14.89 -3.14
N GLY A 152 24.12 -13.64 -3.04
CA GLY A 152 24.92 -12.47 -2.71
C GLY A 152 25.61 -11.77 -3.89
N GLU A 153 25.45 -12.26 -5.12
CA GLU A 153 26.09 -11.65 -6.30
C GLU A 153 25.39 -11.99 -7.62
N GLY A 154 25.50 -11.12 -8.60
CA GLY A 154 25.05 -11.36 -9.98
C GLY A 154 23.96 -10.41 -10.45
N GLN A 155 23.46 -10.69 -11.66
CA GLN A 155 22.46 -9.85 -12.33
C GLN A 155 21.05 -10.10 -11.79
N TRP A 156 20.34 -9.01 -11.60
CA TRP A 156 18.92 -9.02 -11.28
C TRP A 156 18.20 -7.88 -11.99
N ALA A 157 16.89 -8.00 -12.14
CA ALA A 157 16.06 -7.00 -12.80
C ALA A 157 14.81 -6.72 -11.99
N ILE A 158 14.17 -5.58 -12.25
CA ILE A 158 12.86 -5.24 -11.71
C ILE A 158 11.82 -5.34 -12.81
N LEU A 159 10.69 -5.99 -12.52
CA LEU A 159 9.48 -5.95 -13.34
C LEU A 159 8.40 -5.19 -12.57
N SER A 160 8.24 -3.91 -12.87
CA SER A 160 7.31 -3.02 -12.20
C SER A 160 5.95 -2.94 -12.91
N ALA A 161 4.99 -2.24 -12.29
CA ALA A 161 3.69 -1.89 -12.87
C ALA A 161 3.85 -0.84 -13.98
N THR A 162 3.28 0.34 -13.83
CA THR A 162 3.49 1.44 -14.79
C THR A 162 4.70 2.30 -14.42
N SER A 163 5.26 3.01 -15.38
CA SER A 163 6.36 3.96 -15.12
C SER A 163 5.93 5.18 -14.28
N GLN A 164 4.63 5.37 -14.05
CA GLN A 164 4.05 6.45 -13.24
C GLN A 164 3.57 5.96 -11.86
N ALA A 165 3.62 4.67 -11.60
CA ALA A 165 3.10 4.07 -10.37
C ALA A 165 3.79 4.63 -9.12
N ALA A 166 3.03 5.31 -8.27
CA ALA A 166 3.55 6.10 -7.16
C ALA A 166 4.33 5.24 -6.14
N ASN A 167 3.68 4.19 -5.60
CA ASN A 167 4.27 3.33 -4.58
C ASN A 167 5.43 2.48 -5.14
N GLN A 168 5.26 1.85 -6.32
CA GLN A 168 6.34 1.06 -6.93
C GLN A 168 7.59 1.90 -7.18
N ASN A 169 7.44 3.12 -7.69
CA ASN A 169 8.58 4.01 -7.91
C ASN A 169 9.27 4.40 -6.60
N ALA A 170 8.51 4.67 -5.53
CA ALA A 170 9.08 4.95 -4.21
C ALA A 170 9.89 3.75 -3.67
N TRP A 171 9.37 2.52 -3.79
CA TRP A 171 10.11 1.32 -3.38
C TRP A 171 11.37 1.10 -4.23
N ILE A 172 11.28 1.26 -5.56
CA ILE A 172 12.42 1.11 -6.48
C ILE A 172 13.53 2.12 -6.16
N ASP A 173 13.18 3.37 -5.85
CA ASP A 173 14.16 4.39 -5.50
C ASP A 173 14.79 4.10 -4.12
N ALA A 174 14.00 3.62 -3.15
CA ALA A 174 14.51 3.16 -1.86
C ALA A 174 15.44 1.94 -2.02
N MET A 175 15.09 0.95 -2.87
CA MET A 175 15.95 -0.21 -3.16
C MET A 175 17.29 0.21 -3.77
N LYS A 176 17.30 1.14 -4.73
CA LYS A 176 18.53 1.69 -5.31
C LYS A 176 19.39 2.38 -4.27
N LYS A 177 18.76 3.19 -3.39
CA LYS A 177 19.45 3.86 -2.31
C LYS A 177 20.08 2.87 -1.31
N ILE A 178 19.35 1.83 -0.92
CA ILE A 178 19.84 0.74 -0.06
C ILE A 178 21.08 0.07 -0.70
N MET A 179 21.03 -0.21 -2.02
CA MET A 179 22.19 -0.78 -2.73
C MET A 179 23.41 0.14 -2.73
N GLU A 180 23.21 1.45 -2.78
CA GLU A 180 24.29 2.44 -2.78
C GLU A 180 24.92 2.63 -1.38
N GLU A 181 24.12 2.49 -0.31
CA GLU A 181 24.50 2.82 1.06
C GLU A 181 25.06 1.61 1.84
N ASP A 182 24.78 0.35 1.42
CA ASP A 182 25.21 -0.86 2.13
C ASP A 182 26.08 -1.76 1.24
N ASP A 183 27.34 -1.88 1.59
CA ASP A 183 28.37 -2.68 0.89
C ASP A 183 27.98 -4.15 0.72
N LYS A 184 27.03 -4.70 1.49
CA LYS A 184 26.59 -6.09 1.35
C LYS A 184 25.94 -6.38 -0.02
N TYR A 185 25.38 -5.34 -0.67
CA TYR A 185 24.79 -5.42 -2.00
C TYR A 185 25.76 -5.09 -3.15
N SER A 186 27.02 -4.76 -2.88
CA SER A 186 27.99 -4.25 -3.85
C SER A 186 28.30 -5.19 -5.02
N LYS A 187 27.95 -6.47 -4.93
CA LYS A 187 28.12 -7.46 -5.98
C LYS A 187 26.85 -7.75 -6.78
N LEU A 188 25.73 -7.10 -6.41
CA LEU A 188 24.47 -7.18 -7.17
C LEU A 188 24.51 -6.15 -8.29
N GLU A 189 24.07 -6.56 -9.48
CA GLU A 189 23.95 -5.70 -10.66
C GLU A 189 22.49 -5.58 -11.07
N LEU A 190 21.85 -4.41 -10.81
CA LEU A 190 20.54 -4.11 -11.36
C LEU A 190 20.68 -3.78 -12.86
N VAL A 191 20.29 -4.71 -13.73
CA VAL A 191 20.50 -4.56 -15.18
C VAL A 191 19.38 -3.80 -15.88
N GLU A 192 18.12 -3.87 -15.38
CA GLU A 192 16.99 -3.19 -16.01
C GLU A 192 15.81 -3.02 -15.02
N VAL A 193 15.01 -1.97 -15.27
CA VAL A 193 13.66 -1.82 -14.72
C VAL A 193 12.69 -1.88 -15.89
N ALA A 194 11.95 -2.97 -15.99
CA ALA A 194 10.92 -3.21 -17.01
C ALA A 194 9.53 -2.88 -16.45
N TYR A 195 8.57 -2.57 -17.32
CA TYR A 195 7.22 -2.15 -16.94
C TYR A 195 6.16 -2.98 -17.65
N GLY A 196 5.37 -3.72 -16.87
CA GLY A 196 4.27 -4.57 -17.34
C GLY A 196 2.92 -3.87 -17.42
N ASP A 197 2.82 -2.60 -16.99
CA ASP A 197 1.61 -1.75 -16.96
C ASP A 197 0.42 -2.38 -16.19
N ASP A 198 0.70 -3.27 -15.22
CA ASP A 198 -0.29 -4.10 -14.54
C ASP A 198 -1.18 -4.92 -15.50
N GLU A 199 -0.63 -5.26 -16.67
CA GLU A 199 -1.28 -6.13 -17.66
C GLU A 199 -0.57 -7.50 -17.69
N PRO A 200 -1.28 -8.64 -17.48
CA PRO A 200 -0.66 -9.97 -17.42
C PRO A 200 0.14 -10.33 -18.69
N GLN A 201 -0.42 -10.06 -19.87
CA GLN A 201 0.27 -10.38 -21.12
C GLN A 201 1.53 -9.55 -21.31
N LYS A 202 1.47 -8.24 -21.03
CA LYS A 202 2.63 -7.37 -21.13
C LYS A 202 3.71 -7.74 -20.11
N SER A 203 3.32 -8.10 -18.88
CA SER A 203 4.26 -8.58 -17.87
C SER A 203 4.95 -9.88 -18.29
N THR A 204 4.21 -10.81 -18.93
CA THR A 204 4.79 -12.01 -19.54
C THR A 204 5.79 -11.67 -20.65
N ASP A 205 5.43 -10.76 -21.57
CA ASP A 205 6.31 -10.34 -22.67
C ASP A 205 7.58 -9.66 -22.16
N GLN A 206 7.47 -8.82 -21.12
CA GLN A 206 8.62 -8.19 -20.47
C GLN A 206 9.52 -9.22 -19.77
N THR A 207 8.95 -10.23 -19.10
CA THR A 207 9.70 -11.34 -18.50
C THR A 207 10.51 -12.08 -19.57
N ALA A 208 9.88 -12.42 -20.70
CA ALA A 208 10.55 -13.07 -21.83
C ALA A 208 11.71 -12.21 -22.38
N ALA A 209 11.47 -10.91 -22.56
CA ALA A 209 12.45 -9.97 -23.07
C ALA A 209 13.65 -9.80 -22.12
N LEU A 210 13.43 -9.77 -20.81
CA LEU A 210 14.50 -9.73 -19.81
C LEU A 210 15.40 -10.97 -19.90
N LEU A 211 14.82 -12.17 -20.00
CA LEU A 211 15.59 -13.41 -20.10
C LEU A 211 16.37 -13.52 -21.43
N GLU A 212 15.79 -13.05 -22.53
CA GLU A 212 16.48 -13.03 -23.83
C GLU A 212 17.66 -12.05 -23.82
N LYS A 213 17.47 -10.88 -23.24
CA LYS A 213 18.47 -9.80 -23.20
C LYS A 213 19.59 -10.06 -22.20
N TYR A 214 19.29 -10.72 -21.07
CA TYR A 214 20.20 -10.99 -19.97
C TYR A 214 20.26 -12.49 -19.64
N PRO A 215 21.05 -13.29 -20.40
CA PRO A 215 21.10 -14.74 -20.21
C PRO A 215 21.62 -15.20 -18.85
N ASP A 216 22.36 -14.34 -18.14
CA ASP A 216 22.92 -14.60 -16.81
C ASP A 216 22.04 -14.01 -15.67
N LEU A 217 20.80 -13.60 -15.98
CA LEU A 217 19.86 -13.04 -15.01
C LEU A 217 19.49 -14.09 -13.97
N LYS A 218 19.79 -13.80 -12.70
CA LYS A 218 19.51 -14.71 -11.58
C LYS A 218 18.15 -14.51 -10.96
N VAL A 219 17.71 -13.26 -10.83
CA VAL A 219 16.47 -12.92 -10.14
C VAL A 219 15.71 -11.79 -10.87
N ILE A 220 14.42 -11.95 -10.98
CA ILE A 220 13.48 -10.85 -11.25
C ILE A 220 12.80 -10.51 -9.93
N CYS A 221 12.84 -9.24 -9.52
CA CYS A 221 12.04 -8.70 -8.43
C CYS A 221 10.85 -7.97 -9.03
N ALA A 222 9.63 -8.44 -8.73
CA ALA A 222 8.40 -7.84 -9.26
C ALA A 222 7.56 -7.22 -8.13
N PRO A 223 7.72 -5.90 -7.83
CA PRO A 223 6.95 -5.23 -6.79
C PRO A 223 5.51 -4.89 -7.24
N THR A 224 4.82 -5.85 -7.84
CA THR A 224 3.43 -5.73 -8.31
C THR A 224 2.76 -7.09 -8.39
N THR A 225 1.52 -7.21 -7.90
CA THR A 225 0.79 -8.50 -7.82
C THR A 225 0.52 -9.10 -9.20
N VAL A 226 0.16 -8.29 -10.19
CA VAL A 226 -0.05 -8.74 -11.57
C VAL A 226 1.25 -9.18 -12.22
N GLY A 227 2.33 -8.40 -12.05
CA GLY A 227 3.62 -8.70 -12.65
C GLY A 227 4.26 -9.96 -12.10
N ILE A 228 4.23 -10.15 -10.76
CA ILE A 228 4.83 -11.33 -10.13
C ILE A 228 4.10 -12.61 -10.55
N ALA A 229 2.77 -12.63 -10.60
CA ALA A 229 1.99 -13.81 -11.00
C ALA A 229 2.27 -14.18 -12.48
N ALA A 230 2.32 -13.21 -13.37
CA ALA A 230 2.64 -13.41 -14.78
C ALA A 230 4.07 -13.91 -14.98
N ALA A 231 5.05 -13.33 -14.27
CA ALA A 231 6.44 -13.75 -14.33
C ALA A 231 6.63 -15.15 -13.74
N ALA A 232 5.99 -15.46 -12.60
CA ALA A 232 6.06 -16.76 -11.95
C ALA A 232 5.63 -17.88 -12.91
N LYS A 233 4.46 -17.71 -13.53
CA LYS A 233 3.95 -18.65 -14.51
C LYS A 233 4.90 -18.81 -15.70
N TYR A 234 5.39 -17.71 -16.28
CA TYR A 234 6.29 -17.77 -17.42
C TYR A 234 7.60 -18.50 -17.10
N LEU A 235 8.24 -18.16 -15.98
CA LEU A 235 9.50 -18.78 -15.54
C LEU A 235 9.33 -20.28 -15.31
N GLN A 236 8.25 -20.69 -14.63
CA GLN A 236 7.99 -22.10 -14.32
C GLN A 236 7.62 -22.91 -15.55
N ASP A 237 6.72 -22.43 -16.41
CA ASP A 237 6.31 -23.09 -17.64
C ASP A 237 7.48 -23.30 -18.62
N ASN A 238 8.48 -22.44 -18.60
CA ASN A 238 9.67 -22.51 -19.47
C ASN A 238 10.88 -23.18 -18.78
N GLY A 239 10.74 -23.66 -17.55
CA GLY A 239 11.84 -24.31 -16.81
C GLY A 239 13.06 -23.38 -16.63
N SER A 240 12.83 -22.09 -16.41
CA SER A 240 13.88 -21.09 -16.26
C SER A 240 14.67 -21.29 -14.97
N SER A 241 15.99 -21.12 -15.03
CA SER A 241 16.85 -21.07 -13.84
C SER A 241 16.79 -19.72 -13.10
N CYS A 242 16.29 -18.67 -13.77
CA CYS A 242 16.03 -17.40 -13.12
C CYS A 242 14.91 -17.56 -12.10
N LYS A 243 15.11 -17.06 -10.90
CA LYS A 243 14.13 -17.10 -9.82
C LYS A 243 13.39 -15.76 -9.70
N LEU A 244 12.33 -15.76 -8.90
CA LEU A 244 11.44 -14.64 -8.72
C LEU A 244 11.28 -14.30 -7.25
N THR A 245 11.13 -13.03 -6.94
CA THR A 245 10.59 -12.51 -5.68
C THR A 245 9.82 -11.24 -5.96
N GLY A 246 9.17 -10.66 -4.97
CA GLY A 246 8.42 -9.42 -5.15
C GLY A 246 7.25 -9.29 -4.20
N LEU A 247 6.18 -8.65 -4.69
CA LEU A 247 4.92 -8.47 -3.97
C LEU A 247 3.81 -9.24 -4.69
N GLY A 248 3.23 -10.24 -4.02
CA GLY A 248 2.29 -11.17 -4.65
C GLY A 248 1.08 -11.52 -3.78
N LEU A 249 -0.01 -11.92 -4.43
CA LEU A 249 -1.16 -12.50 -3.74
C LEU A 249 -0.91 -13.98 -3.46
N PRO A 250 -1.05 -14.44 -2.22
CA PRO A 250 -0.87 -15.86 -1.89
C PRO A 250 -1.71 -16.80 -2.73
N SER A 251 -2.98 -16.45 -3.02
CA SER A 251 -3.86 -17.28 -3.85
C SER A 251 -3.41 -17.42 -5.32
N GLU A 252 -2.73 -16.41 -5.86
CA GLU A 252 -2.20 -16.44 -7.22
C GLU A 252 -0.81 -17.06 -7.30
N MET A 253 -0.07 -17.06 -6.19
CA MET A 253 1.32 -17.48 -6.13
C MET A 253 1.52 -18.91 -5.61
N ILE A 254 0.49 -19.57 -5.08
CA ILE A 254 0.57 -20.87 -4.41
C ILE A 254 1.21 -21.97 -5.30
N GLU A 255 0.92 -22.00 -6.61
CA GLU A 255 1.46 -22.98 -7.54
C GLU A 255 2.92 -22.73 -7.93
N TYR A 256 3.45 -21.54 -7.61
CA TYR A 256 4.77 -21.10 -8.02
C TYR A 256 5.75 -20.96 -6.86
N THR A 257 5.26 -21.15 -5.61
CA THR A 257 6.03 -20.87 -4.39
C THR A 257 6.61 -22.14 -3.78
N GLY A 258 7.93 -22.23 -3.75
CA GLY A 258 8.66 -23.34 -3.15
C GLY A 258 10.16 -23.15 -3.20
N ALA A 259 10.87 -23.78 -2.27
CA ALA A 259 12.32 -23.68 -2.12
C ALA A 259 13.13 -24.61 -3.05
N ASP A 260 12.45 -25.42 -3.85
CA ASP A 260 13.08 -26.36 -4.79
C ASP A 260 13.25 -25.76 -6.20
N ASP A 261 13.83 -26.57 -7.10
CA ASP A 261 14.11 -26.13 -8.47
C ASP A 261 12.86 -26.14 -9.36
N GLU A 262 11.78 -26.81 -8.96
CA GLU A 262 10.53 -26.88 -9.74
C GLU A 262 9.73 -25.59 -9.62
N HIS A 263 9.87 -24.85 -8.50
CA HIS A 263 9.16 -23.60 -8.27
C HIS A 263 9.99 -22.38 -8.70
N SER A 264 9.32 -21.43 -9.36
CA SER A 264 9.97 -20.20 -9.83
C SER A 264 10.22 -19.17 -8.74
N CYS A 265 9.43 -19.18 -7.65
CA CYS A 265 9.45 -18.19 -6.58
C CYS A 265 9.74 -18.87 -5.23
N PRO A 266 10.97 -18.74 -4.68
CA PRO A 266 11.28 -19.30 -3.37
C PRO A 266 10.40 -18.71 -2.26
N TYR A 267 10.22 -17.40 -2.26
CA TYR A 267 9.36 -16.64 -1.36
C TYR A 267 9.16 -15.22 -1.88
N PHE A 268 8.10 -14.59 -1.39
CA PHE A 268 7.69 -13.24 -1.77
C PHE A 268 7.01 -12.55 -0.58
N TYR A 269 6.62 -11.30 -0.74
CA TYR A 269 6.02 -10.51 0.33
C TYR A 269 4.68 -9.92 -0.08
N LEU A 270 3.91 -9.55 0.91
CA LEU A 270 2.78 -8.63 0.82
C LEU A 270 2.46 -8.15 2.25
N TRP A 271 1.30 -7.59 2.46
CA TRP A 271 0.76 -7.15 3.76
C TRP A 271 -0.66 -7.67 3.95
N ASP A 272 -1.26 -7.42 5.10
CA ASP A 272 -2.65 -7.76 5.37
C ASP A 272 -3.60 -6.85 4.56
N MET A 273 -4.11 -7.37 3.44
CA MET A 273 -5.00 -6.63 2.55
C MET A 273 -6.38 -6.40 3.17
N GLN A 274 -6.87 -7.34 3.98
CA GLN A 274 -8.14 -7.18 4.69
C GLN A 274 -7.99 -6.11 5.77
N GLY A 275 -6.87 -6.15 6.51
CA GLY A 275 -6.50 -5.10 7.46
C GLY A 275 -6.36 -3.73 6.80
N LEU A 276 -5.77 -3.64 5.60
CA LEU A 276 -5.68 -2.41 4.83
C LEU A 276 -7.08 -1.84 4.49
N GLY A 277 -7.98 -2.69 4.01
CA GLY A 277 -9.36 -2.30 3.73
C GLY A 277 -10.09 -1.80 4.96
N LYS A 278 -10.02 -2.54 6.09
CA LYS A 278 -10.60 -2.13 7.37
C LYS A 278 -10.05 -0.80 7.88
N LEU A 279 -8.71 -0.68 7.91
CA LEU A 279 -8.05 0.54 8.40
C LEU A 279 -8.43 1.75 7.54
N SER A 280 -8.49 1.57 6.23
CA SER A 280 -8.91 2.62 5.30
C SER A 280 -10.36 3.04 5.53
N ALA A 281 -11.26 2.09 5.83
CA ALA A 281 -12.65 2.38 6.18
C ALA A 281 -12.75 3.22 7.46
N TYR A 282 -12.11 2.77 8.54
CA TYR A 282 -12.14 3.50 9.82
C TYR A 282 -11.50 4.89 9.72
N ALA A 283 -10.35 5.01 9.05
CA ALA A 283 -9.68 6.31 8.88
C ALA A 283 -10.52 7.28 8.03
N THR A 284 -11.15 6.79 6.95
CA THR A 284 -12.02 7.61 6.10
C THR A 284 -13.27 8.07 6.87
N SER A 285 -13.88 7.17 7.64
CA SER A 285 -15.05 7.50 8.46
C SER A 285 -14.70 8.50 9.57
N ALA A 286 -13.52 8.37 10.19
CA ALA A 286 -13.05 9.30 11.20
C ALA A 286 -12.78 10.71 10.63
N LEU A 287 -12.37 10.82 9.35
CA LEU A 287 -12.30 12.12 8.67
C LEU A 287 -13.68 12.73 8.43
N ILE A 288 -14.69 11.92 8.06
CA ILE A 288 -16.05 12.39 7.81
C ILE A 288 -16.67 12.91 9.12
N SER A 289 -16.53 12.15 10.22
CA SER A 289 -17.05 12.53 11.54
C SER A 289 -16.21 13.62 12.25
N GLU A 290 -15.11 14.04 11.67
CA GLU A 290 -14.16 15.01 12.22
C GLU A 290 -13.52 14.55 13.56
N ASP A 291 -13.48 13.24 13.81
CA ASP A 291 -12.74 12.64 14.92
C ASP A 291 -11.22 12.79 14.72
N ILE A 292 -10.78 12.81 13.45
CA ILE A 292 -9.44 13.19 13.01
C ILE A 292 -9.54 14.23 11.89
N THR A 293 -8.49 15.02 11.75
CA THR A 293 -8.35 15.98 10.64
C THR A 293 -7.30 15.56 9.63
N GLY A 294 -6.52 14.52 9.96
CA GLY A 294 -5.35 14.09 9.24
C GLY A 294 -4.04 14.73 9.75
N ALA A 295 -4.06 15.40 10.90
CA ALA A 295 -2.86 16.03 11.45
C ALA A 295 -1.94 15.01 12.16
N VAL A 296 -0.62 15.28 12.15
CA VAL A 296 0.37 14.47 12.88
C VAL A 296 0.03 14.42 14.36
N ASP A 297 0.32 13.29 15.02
CA ASP A 297 0.06 12.97 16.42
C ASP A 297 -1.43 12.78 16.79
N GLU A 298 -2.37 12.92 15.86
CA GLU A 298 -3.74 12.48 16.09
C GLU A 298 -3.81 10.96 16.21
N THR A 299 -4.70 10.47 17.09
CA THR A 299 -4.91 9.05 17.35
C THR A 299 -6.37 8.68 17.24
N PHE A 300 -6.66 7.49 16.73
CA PHE A 300 -8.00 6.93 16.67
C PHE A 300 -7.95 5.41 16.84
N THR A 301 -9.08 4.81 17.21
CA THR A 301 -9.23 3.35 17.32
C THR A 301 -9.89 2.83 16.06
N ALA A 302 -9.23 1.92 15.35
CA ALA A 302 -9.73 1.27 14.14
C ALA A 302 -10.37 -0.10 14.45
N GLY A 303 -11.44 -0.10 15.22
CA GLY A 303 -12.19 -1.29 15.60
C GLY A 303 -11.31 -2.38 16.23
N ASP A 304 -11.36 -3.60 15.67
CA ASP A 304 -10.59 -4.75 16.12
C ASP A 304 -9.09 -4.69 15.77
N LEU A 305 -8.68 -3.77 14.89
CA LEU A 305 -7.27 -3.54 14.58
C LEU A 305 -6.52 -2.76 15.69
N GLY A 306 -7.24 -2.09 16.59
CA GLY A 306 -6.66 -1.33 17.70
C GLY A 306 -6.39 0.13 17.38
N ASP A 307 -5.46 0.73 18.14
CA ASP A 307 -5.17 2.16 18.08
C ASP A 307 -4.09 2.47 17.06
N TYR A 308 -4.32 3.51 16.26
CA TYR A 308 -3.36 4.03 15.27
C TYR A 308 -3.06 5.50 15.53
N THR A 309 -1.84 5.90 15.21
CA THR A 309 -1.37 7.29 15.28
C THR A 309 -1.01 7.77 13.89
N ILE A 310 -1.43 8.98 13.54
CA ILE A 310 -1.05 9.63 12.30
C ILE A 310 0.37 10.16 12.45
N THR A 311 1.23 9.81 11.50
CA THR A 311 2.63 10.22 11.44
C THR A 311 2.93 11.05 10.22
N GLU A 312 4.12 11.68 10.17
CA GLU A 312 4.59 12.38 8.97
C GLU A 312 4.98 11.35 7.91
N ALA A 313 4.50 11.53 6.68
CA ALA A 313 4.87 10.72 5.52
C ALA A 313 6.14 11.27 4.84
N ASP A 314 6.83 10.42 4.05
CA ASP A 314 8.06 10.76 3.35
C ASP A 314 7.94 11.99 2.40
N ASP A 315 6.74 12.27 1.91
CA ASP A 315 6.46 13.44 1.04
C ASP A 315 6.12 14.72 1.83
N GLY A 316 6.22 14.69 3.16
CA GLY A 316 5.87 15.78 4.07
C GLY A 316 4.37 16.00 4.22
N GLY A 317 3.55 15.04 3.80
CA GLY A 317 2.15 14.90 4.18
C GLY A 317 2.02 14.05 5.43
N THR A 318 0.86 13.38 5.59
CA THR A 318 0.61 12.53 6.75
C THR A 318 0.18 11.12 6.33
N GLU A 319 0.52 10.13 7.17
CA GLU A 319 0.18 8.74 6.93
C GLU A 319 -0.21 7.98 8.21
N ILE A 320 -0.91 6.88 7.98
CA ILE A 320 -1.21 5.84 8.98
C ILE A 320 -0.64 4.55 8.43
N VAL A 321 0.37 3.97 9.08
CA VAL A 321 1.01 2.73 8.64
C VAL A 321 0.31 1.52 9.24
N LEU A 322 -0.18 0.61 8.38
CA LEU A 322 -0.87 -0.62 8.83
C LEU A 322 0.08 -1.55 9.58
N GLY A 323 1.27 -1.83 9.02
CA GLY A 323 2.23 -2.74 9.64
C GLY A 323 3.47 -2.99 8.79
N GLU A 324 4.14 -4.12 9.05
CA GLU A 324 5.32 -4.57 8.33
C GLU A 324 4.94 -5.49 7.15
N PRO A 325 5.80 -5.61 6.11
CA PRO A 325 5.62 -6.61 5.08
C PRO A 325 5.65 -8.04 5.67
N MET A 326 4.75 -8.90 5.20
CA MET A 326 4.69 -10.31 5.59
C MET A 326 5.35 -11.17 4.51
N GLU A 327 6.17 -12.14 4.92
CA GLU A 327 6.78 -13.11 4.02
C GLU A 327 5.84 -14.31 3.79
N PHE A 328 5.74 -14.71 2.52
CA PHE A 328 5.04 -15.92 2.08
C PHE A 328 6.04 -16.88 1.42
N ASN A 329 6.07 -18.10 1.92
CA ASN A 329 6.97 -19.15 1.48
C ASN A 329 6.28 -20.52 1.57
N SER A 330 7.00 -21.62 1.30
CA SER A 330 6.44 -22.99 1.33
C SER A 330 5.81 -23.40 2.66
N ASP A 331 6.18 -22.76 3.77
CA ASP A 331 5.70 -23.15 5.09
C ASP A 331 4.32 -22.58 5.42
N ASN A 332 3.95 -21.44 4.81
CA ASN A 332 2.71 -20.71 5.14
C ASN A 332 1.76 -20.48 3.94
N ILE A 333 2.23 -20.66 2.70
CA ILE A 333 1.47 -20.28 1.49
C ILE A 333 0.11 -20.98 1.40
N GLU A 334 -0.01 -22.27 1.77
CA GLU A 334 -1.27 -23.01 1.69
C GLU A 334 -2.36 -22.48 2.64
N GLU A 335 -1.96 -21.94 3.80
CA GLU A 335 -2.88 -21.33 4.75
C GLU A 335 -3.26 -19.92 4.28
N MET A 336 -2.27 -19.14 3.89
CA MET A 336 -2.44 -17.74 3.49
C MET A 336 -3.24 -17.61 2.19
N ALA A 337 -3.10 -18.55 1.24
CA ALA A 337 -3.90 -18.56 0.00
C ALA A 337 -5.41 -18.82 0.22
N LYS A 338 -5.82 -19.21 1.42
CA LYS A 338 -7.25 -19.35 1.77
C LYS A 338 -7.84 -18.05 2.35
N LEU A 339 -6.96 -17.14 2.77
CA LEU A 339 -7.34 -15.85 3.37
C LEU A 339 -7.35 -14.73 2.33
N TYR A 340 -6.51 -14.87 1.31
CA TYR A 340 -6.22 -13.82 0.33
C TYR A 340 -6.33 -14.31 -1.10
#